data_b35d8fc612139b74af662bdf257de9c9
#
_entry.id   b35d8fc612139b74af662bdf257de9c9
#
_cell.length_a   1.000
_cell.length_b   1.000
_cell.length_c   1.000
_cell.angle_alpha   90.00
_cell.angle_beta   90.00
_cell.angle_gamma   90.00
#
_symmetry.space_group_name_H-M   'P 1'
#
loop_
_entity.id
_entity.type
_entity.pdbx_description
1 polymer ?
#
loop_
_entity_poly.entity_id
_entity_poly.type
_entity_poly.pdbx_seq_one_letter_code
_entity_poly.pdbx_strand_id
1 'polypeptide(L)'
;MGKYSLDAFEAHPLVKLRPPMGAPGHTSFTLISSPAEARENGPFVLRPELPGGPDAACAALAQMACIHSGNVRPDAVVVSGCGFPEAALPAIAKAYLQSFPDIPLLASPDDPLMAYLPNAGLWLEPDRGVLSLRLAIARNRLERRWRQHPVFARTASPLTEEVRQALVRWHCTACNVPGPWGPQMALRRLMFPRDLTAGAEAPFRMWWQNLGTAPLYGPANALLFLEKNGRLFPLTGNMPVECHLGDTTCNPLLTLPELPDGEYALLCALEFGGKRLPLSMKVPNRDGLYSIGAVHLDHIPRPYLRTMWQAQYADGYYPLEDPAAPEEGGTL
;
A
#
# COMPACT_ATOMS: atom_id res chain seq x y z
N MET A 1 -15.38 18.02 20.80
CA MET A 1 -15.17 16.73 20.13
C MET A 1 -16.03 16.65 18.88
N GLY A 2 -15.45 16.45 17.72
CA GLY A 2 -16.19 16.32 16.45
C GLY A 2 -16.88 14.96 16.38
N LYS A 3 -18.19 14.94 16.38
CA LYS A 3 -18.98 13.74 16.04
C LYS A 3 -19.01 13.66 14.51
N TYR A 4 -18.51 12.59 13.95
CA TYR A 4 -18.56 12.36 12.52
C TYR A 4 -19.81 11.55 12.17
N SER A 5 -20.64 12.07 11.24
CA SER A 5 -21.62 11.23 10.57
C SER A 5 -20.93 10.43 9.48
N LEU A 6 -21.54 9.33 9.05
CA LEU A 6 -21.02 8.55 7.92
C LEU A 6 -20.92 9.40 6.65
N ASP A 7 -21.92 10.25 6.40
CA ASP A 7 -21.95 11.17 5.26
C ASP A 7 -20.81 12.19 5.33
N ALA A 8 -20.51 12.75 6.52
CA ALA A 8 -19.38 13.65 6.70
C ALA A 8 -18.04 12.93 6.49
N PHE A 9 -17.96 11.64 6.88
CA PHE A 9 -16.78 10.84 6.66
C PHE A 9 -16.61 10.46 5.18
N GLU A 10 -17.67 10.11 4.48
CA GLU A 10 -17.67 9.87 3.03
C GLU A 10 -17.24 11.12 2.24
N ALA A 11 -17.56 12.31 2.76
CA ALA A 11 -17.10 13.58 2.19
C ALA A 11 -15.63 13.93 2.53
N HIS A 12 -15.00 13.18 3.44
CA HIS A 12 -13.60 13.43 3.82
C HIS A 12 -12.68 13.25 2.61
N PRO A 13 -11.64 14.12 2.43
CA PRO A 13 -10.72 14.03 1.29
C PRO A 13 -10.10 12.64 1.09
N LEU A 14 -9.82 11.91 2.18
CA LEU A 14 -9.24 10.55 2.13
C LEU A 14 -10.13 9.55 1.37
N VAL A 15 -11.44 9.71 1.41
CA VAL A 15 -12.39 8.79 0.73
C VAL A 15 -12.36 8.97 -0.78
N LYS A 16 -12.13 10.19 -1.25
CA LYS A 16 -12.16 10.55 -2.68
C LYS A 16 -10.83 10.31 -3.38
N LEU A 17 -9.76 10.08 -2.62
CA LEU A 17 -8.44 9.89 -3.19
C LEU A 17 -8.28 8.45 -3.72
N ARG A 18 -7.74 8.33 -4.95
CA ARG A 18 -7.38 7.03 -5.54
C ARG A 18 -6.23 6.39 -4.74
N PRO A 19 -6.33 5.10 -4.35
CA PRO A 19 -5.21 4.40 -3.74
C PRO A 19 -3.95 4.45 -4.61
N PRO A 20 -2.76 4.45 -4.03
CA PRO A 20 -1.52 4.45 -4.79
C PRO A 20 -1.38 3.16 -5.59
N MET A 21 -0.61 3.23 -6.69
CA MET A 21 -0.25 2.06 -7.47
C MET A 21 0.41 1.01 -6.58
N GLY A 22 0.10 -0.26 -6.81
CA GLY A 22 0.58 -1.38 -6.01
C GLY A 22 -0.23 -1.67 -4.75
N ALA A 23 -1.18 -0.79 -4.36
CA ALA A 23 -2.13 -1.10 -3.31
C ALA A 23 -3.15 -2.16 -3.79
N PRO A 24 -3.76 -2.94 -2.88
CA PRO A 24 -4.82 -3.88 -3.26
C PRO A 24 -5.90 -3.22 -4.09
N GLY A 25 -6.26 -3.83 -5.23
CA GLY A 25 -7.21 -3.28 -6.22
C GLY A 25 -6.59 -2.28 -7.23
N HIS A 26 -5.34 -1.85 -7.05
CA HIS A 26 -4.62 -0.93 -7.94
C HIS A 26 -3.24 -1.47 -8.34
N THR A 27 -3.19 -2.74 -8.71
CA THR A 27 -1.95 -3.45 -9.06
C THR A 27 -1.78 -3.65 -10.56
N SER A 28 -2.74 -3.21 -11.37
CA SER A 28 -2.63 -3.17 -12.83
C SER A 28 -2.59 -1.73 -13.33
N PHE A 29 -1.91 -1.51 -14.45
CA PHE A 29 -1.69 -0.20 -15.03
C PHE A 29 -1.72 -0.21 -16.56
N THR A 30 -1.94 0.97 -17.15
CA THR A 30 -1.71 1.22 -18.58
C THR A 30 -0.34 1.85 -18.77
N LEU A 31 0.47 1.37 -19.72
CA LEU A 31 1.71 2.01 -20.11
C LEU A 31 1.43 3.05 -21.20
N ILE A 32 1.90 4.26 -21.00
CA ILE A 32 1.79 5.35 -21.98
C ILE A 32 3.15 5.98 -22.25
N SER A 33 3.34 6.54 -23.42
CA SER A 33 4.58 7.22 -23.82
C SER A 33 4.50 8.75 -23.70
N SER A 34 3.30 9.30 -23.70
CA SER A 34 3.05 10.73 -23.54
C SER A 34 1.96 11.00 -22.52
N PRO A 35 2.08 12.07 -21.70
CA PRO A 35 1.02 12.51 -20.80
C PRO A 35 -0.34 12.78 -21.49
N ALA A 36 -0.31 13.15 -22.77
CA ALA A 36 -1.51 13.39 -23.58
C ALA A 36 -2.35 12.11 -23.80
N GLU A 37 -1.76 10.93 -23.64
CA GLU A 37 -2.44 9.64 -23.74
C GLU A 37 -3.15 9.24 -22.43
N ALA A 38 -2.88 9.97 -21.34
CA ALA A 38 -3.44 9.66 -20.04
C ALA A 38 -4.95 9.89 -20.01
N ARG A 39 -5.70 8.85 -19.62
CA ARG A 39 -7.14 8.94 -19.38
C ARG A 39 -7.37 9.28 -17.91
N GLU A 40 -8.37 10.12 -17.64
CA GLU A 40 -8.65 10.67 -16.30
C GLU A 40 -8.88 9.63 -15.18
N ASN A 41 -9.20 8.38 -15.51
CA ASN A 41 -9.78 7.42 -14.57
C ASN A 41 -9.01 6.10 -14.37
N GLY A 42 -7.73 6.01 -14.70
CA GLY A 42 -7.00 4.75 -14.52
C GLY A 42 -5.57 4.95 -14.01
N PRO A 43 -5.01 3.93 -13.33
CA PRO A 43 -3.59 3.93 -13.01
C PRO A 43 -2.77 3.81 -14.28
N PHE A 44 -1.72 4.62 -14.40
CA PHE A 44 -0.82 4.56 -15.55
C PHE A 44 0.65 4.74 -15.16
N VAL A 45 1.50 4.12 -15.93
CA VAL A 45 2.95 4.27 -15.88
C VAL A 45 3.41 5.01 -17.12
N LEU A 46 4.19 6.07 -16.93
CA LEU A 46 4.76 6.85 -18.03
C LEU A 46 6.10 6.26 -18.42
N ARG A 47 6.29 5.97 -19.71
CA ARG A 47 7.59 5.66 -20.31
C ARG A 47 7.90 6.71 -21.38
N PRO A 48 8.62 7.79 -21.00
CA PRO A 48 8.90 8.86 -21.95
C PRO A 48 9.66 8.38 -23.18
N GLU A 49 9.21 8.78 -24.35
CA GLU A 49 10.00 8.70 -25.58
C GLU A 49 10.88 9.94 -25.66
N LEU A 50 12.16 9.78 -25.41
CA LEU A 50 13.10 10.89 -25.39
C LEU A 50 13.72 11.08 -26.77
N PRO A 51 13.87 12.34 -27.24
CA PRO A 51 14.58 12.64 -28.47
C PRO A 51 16.06 12.27 -28.34
N GLY A 52 16.69 11.98 -29.48
CA GLY A 52 18.12 11.69 -29.54
C GLY A 52 18.93 12.95 -29.19
N GLY A 53 19.79 12.84 -28.19
CA GLY A 53 20.65 13.92 -27.71
C GLY A 53 20.30 14.35 -26.28
N PRO A 54 21.34 14.51 -25.43
CA PRO A 54 21.15 14.73 -24.00
C PRO A 54 20.36 16.01 -23.67
N ASP A 55 20.66 17.12 -24.33
CA ASP A 55 20.03 18.42 -24.05
C ASP A 55 18.55 18.41 -24.45
N ALA A 56 18.24 17.81 -25.62
CA ALA A 56 16.85 17.67 -26.07
C ALA A 56 16.05 16.73 -25.15
N ALA A 57 16.67 15.66 -24.65
CA ALA A 57 16.06 14.76 -23.69
C ALA A 57 15.76 15.45 -22.36
N CYS A 58 16.70 16.22 -21.82
CA CYS A 58 16.49 17.02 -20.59
C CYS A 58 15.39 18.05 -20.77
N ALA A 59 15.33 18.74 -21.90
CA ALA A 59 14.27 19.70 -22.20
C ALA A 59 12.89 19.02 -22.33
N ALA A 60 12.81 17.86 -22.96
CA ALA A 60 11.56 17.08 -23.05
C ALA A 60 11.05 16.63 -21.67
N LEU A 61 11.95 16.16 -20.79
CA LEU A 61 11.59 15.81 -19.42
C LEU A 61 11.06 17.01 -18.63
N ALA A 62 11.70 18.16 -18.74
CA ALA A 62 11.24 19.40 -18.09
C ALA A 62 9.86 19.85 -18.60
N GLN A 63 9.56 19.69 -19.89
CA GLN A 63 8.24 19.97 -20.45
C GLN A 63 7.19 19.01 -19.91
N MET A 64 7.50 17.73 -19.77
CA MET A 64 6.60 16.73 -19.20
C MET A 64 6.28 17.07 -17.73
N ALA A 65 7.25 17.54 -16.95
CA ALA A 65 7.03 17.98 -15.58
C ALA A 65 5.99 19.11 -15.47
N CYS A 66 6.00 20.06 -16.39
CA CYS A 66 5.01 21.14 -16.43
C CYS A 66 3.58 20.63 -16.71
N ILE A 67 3.44 19.59 -17.53
CA ILE A 67 2.14 18.99 -17.83
C ILE A 67 1.59 18.24 -16.59
N HIS A 68 2.47 17.62 -15.79
CA HIS A 68 2.11 16.89 -14.57
C HIS A 68 1.80 17.75 -13.36
N SER A 69 2.08 19.05 -13.40
CA SER A 69 1.64 20.00 -12.36
C SER A 69 0.10 20.20 -12.34
N GLY A 70 -0.61 19.64 -13.34
CA GLY A 70 -2.06 19.54 -13.39
C GLY A 70 -2.60 18.25 -12.72
N ASN A 71 -3.87 17.93 -13.01
CA ASN A 71 -4.61 16.84 -12.36
C ASN A 71 -4.21 15.42 -12.80
N VAL A 72 -3.27 15.25 -13.72
CA VAL A 72 -2.90 13.96 -14.32
C VAL A 72 -1.48 13.60 -13.94
N ARG A 73 -1.33 12.83 -12.86
CA ARG A 73 -0.02 12.40 -12.32
C ARG A 73 0.19 10.91 -12.59
N PRO A 74 1.34 10.47 -13.16
CA PRO A 74 1.68 9.06 -13.30
C PRO A 74 1.91 8.42 -11.94
N ASP A 75 1.63 7.14 -11.84
CA ASP A 75 1.89 6.34 -10.63
C ASP A 75 3.36 5.91 -10.55
N ALA A 76 4.04 5.82 -11.68
CA ALA A 76 5.49 5.63 -11.79
C ALA A 76 6.00 6.09 -13.17
N VAL A 77 7.31 6.31 -13.28
CA VAL A 77 7.98 6.68 -14.53
C VAL A 77 9.09 5.68 -14.84
N VAL A 78 9.02 5.07 -16.03
CA VAL A 78 10.10 4.20 -16.53
C VAL A 78 11.16 5.08 -17.14
N VAL A 79 12.38 4.98 -16.62
CA VAL A 79 13.54 5.70 -17.12
C VAL A 79 14.36 4.84 -18.08
N SER A 80 15.03 5.47 -19.02
CA SER A 80 15.99 4.80 -19.89
C SER A 80 17.17 5.69 -20.18
N GLY A 81 18.37 5.15 -19.98
CA GLY A 81 19.66 5.72 -20.37
C GLY A 81 20.23 5.09 -21.65
N CYS A 82 19.54 4.09 -22.20
CA CYS A 82 19.99 3.39 -23.39
C CYS A 82 20.05 4.33 -24.60
N GLY A 83 21.18 4.32 -25.31
CA GLY A 83 21.41 5.17 -26.49
C GLY A 83 22.05 6.53 -26.20
N PHE A 84 22.24 6.89 -24.92
CA PHE A 84 23.00 8.09 -24.56
C PHE A 84 24.45 7.79 -24.23
N PRO A 85 25.38 8.73 -24.52
CA PRO A 85 26.77 8.61 -24.11
C PRO A 85 26.90 8.56 -22.59
N GLU A 86 27.86 7.80 -22.08
CA GLU A 86 28.08 7.64 -20.64
C GLU A 86 28.24 8.99 -19.91
N ALA A 87 28.96 9.93 -20.53
CA ALA A 87 29.15 11.28 -19.97
C ALA A 87 27.86 12.09 -19.78
N ALA A 88 26.78 11.75 -20.49
CA ALA A 88 25.49 12.42 -20.40
C ALA A 88 24.56 11.83 -19.33
N LEU A 89 24.80 10.59 -18.89
CA LEU A 89 23.92 9.88 -17.97
C LEU A 89 23.67 10.60 -16.64
N PRO A 90 24.65 11.26 -16.00
CA PRO A 90 24.40 12.03 -14.76
C PRO A 90 23.43 13.20 -14.98
N ALA A 91 23.52 13.88 -16.10
CA ALA A 91 22.63 15.01 -16.44
C ALA A 91 21.20 14.52 -16.69
N ILE A 92 21.04 13.41 -17.41
CA ILE A 92 19.74 12.78 -17.69
C ILE A 92 19.10 12.25 -16.39
N ALA A 93 19.88 11.57 -15.53
CA ALA A 93 19.40 11.12 -14.22
C ALA A 93 18.89 12.29 -13.36
N LYS A 94 19.66 13.38 -13.32
CA LYS A 94 19.26 14.61 -12.62
C LYS A 94 17.98 15.21 -13.20
N ALA A 95 17.83 15.24 -14.52
CA ALA A 95 16.62 15.72 -15.18
C ALA A 95 15.39 14.89 -14.79
N TYR A 96 15.48 13.56 -14.76
CA TYR A 96 14.40 12.70 -14.25
C TYR A 96 14.02 13.01 -12.80
N LEU A 97 15.01 13.11 -11.89
CA LEU A 97 14.77 13.43 -10.49
C LEU A 97 14.12 14.80 -10.29
N GLN A 98 14.51 15.78 -11.08
CA GLN A 98 13.93 17.13 -11.03
C GLN A 98 12.52 17.20 -11.62
N SER A 99 12.27 16.43 -12.67
CA SER A 99 10.96 16.41 -13.36
C SER A 99 9.91 15.59 -12.61
N PHE A 100 10.31 14.61 -11.82
CA PHE A 100 9.42 13.68 -11.12
C PHE A 100 9.85 13.45 -9.65
N PRO A 101 9.93 14.49 -8.81
CA PRO A 101 10.53 14.40 -7.47
C PRO A 101 9.82 13.43 -6.52
N ASP A 102 8.49 13.32 -6.63
CA ASP A 102 7.66 12.51 -5.74
C ASP A 102 7.04 11.29 -6.45
N ILE A 103 7.57 10.92 -7.60
CA ILE A 103 7.07 9.81 -8.40
C ILE A 103 8.13 8.71 -8.43
N PRO A 104 7.78 7.44 -8.16
CA PRO A 104 8.72 6.34 -8.27
C PRO A 104 9.31 6.26 -9.67
N LEU A 105 10.64 6.33 -9.76
CA LEU A 105 11.38 6.05 -10.98
C LEU A 105 11.68 4.56 -11.07
N LEU A 106 11.52 3.96 -12.23
CA LEU A 106 11.72 2.54 -12.48
C LEU A 106 12.73 2.38 -13.61
N ALA A 107 13.73 1.53 -13.42
CA ALA A 107 14.74 1.24 -14.45
C ALA A 107 14.84 -0.26 -14.70
N SER A 108 15.19 -0.63 -15.94
CA SER A 108 15.57 -2.01 -16.25
C SER A 108 16.82 -2.40 -15.45
N PRO A 109 16.97 -3.66 -15.02
CA PRO A 109 18.17 -4.10 -14.27
C PRO A 109 19.50 -3.82 -14.98
N ASP A 110 19.51 -3.78 -16.31
CA ASP A 110 20.71 -3.49 -17.12
C ASP A 110 20.76 -2.04 -17.63
N ASP A 111 19.84 -1.17 -17.22
CA ASP A 111 19.84 0.21 -17.66
C ASP A 111 21.03 0.99 -17.04
N PRO A 112 21.83 1.71 -17.83
CA PRO A 112 22.98 2.44 -17.31
C PRO A 112 22.61 3.55 -16.30
N LEU A 113 21.38 4.07 -16.30
CA LEU A 113 20.90 5.03 -15.31
C LEU A 113 20.79 4.44 -13.89
N MET A 114 20.74 3.11 -13.74
CA MET A 114 20.70 2.48 -12.42
C MET A 114 21.88 2.89 -11.52
N ALA A 115 23.05 3.18 -12.12
CA ALA A 115 24.22 3.65 -11.35
C ALA A 115 24.05 5.07 -10.79
N TYR A 116 23.18 5.88 -11.39
CA TYR A 116 22.93 7.28 -11.03
C TYR A 116 21.60 7.52 -10.32
N LEU A 117 20.76 6.49 -10.22
CA LEU A 117 19.44 6.53 -9.61
C LEU A 117 19.35 5.50 -8.44
N PRO A 118 20.00 5.77 -7.30
CA PRO A 118 20.08 4.81 -6.19
C PRO A 118 18.72 4.45 -5.61
N ASN A 119 17.70 5.29 -5.81
CA ASN A 119 16.34 5.08 -5.29
C ASN A 119 15.35 4.60 -6.38
N ALA A 120 15.81 4.29 -7.59
CA ALA A 120 14.93 3.73 -8.61
C ALA A 120 14.49 2.31 -8.25
N GLY A 121 13.22 2.00 -8.48
CA GLY A 121 12.69 0.64 -8.47
C GLY A 121 13.06 -0.13 -9.73
N LEU A 122 12.51 -1.34 -9.88
CA LEU A 122 12.78 -2.18 -11.04
C LEU A 122 11.62 -2.15 -12.05
N TRP A 123 11.98 -2.03 -13.32
CA TRP A 123 11.10 -2.29 -14.45
C TRP A 123 11.50 -3.60 -15.11
N LEU A 124 10.58 -4.57 -15.14
CA LEU A 124 10.84 -5.91 -15.66
C LEU A 124 9.98 -6.20 -16.89
N GLU A 125 10.58 -6.78 -17.92
CA GLU A 125 9.90 -7.27 -19.12
C GLU A 125 10.20 -8.78 -19.29
N PRO A 126 9.53 -9.66 -18.50
CA PRO A 126 9.86 -11.10 -18.45
C PRO A 126 9.68 -11.84 -19.78
N ASP A 127 8.89 -11.32 -20.71
CA ASP A 127 8.74 -11.90 -22.05
C ASP A 127 10.03 -11.85 -22.87
N ARG A 128 10.98 -10.99 -22.50
CA ARG A 128 12.32 -10.94 -23.10
C ARG A 128 13.24 -12.06 -22.60
N GLY A 129 12.79 -12.86 -21.65
CA GLY A 129 13.47 -14.02 -21.07
C GLY A 129 13.65 -13.90 -19.56
N VAL A 130 13.00 -14.78 -18.84
CA VAL A 130 13.07 -14.86 -17.36
C VAL A 130 14.49 -15.09 -16.88
N LEU A 131 15.25 -15.99 -17.55
CA LEU A 131 16.64 -16.28 -17.19
C LEU A 131 17.55 -15.06 -17.38
N SER A 132 17.40 -14.33 -18.49
CA SER A 132 18.20 -13.13 -18.78
C SER A 132 17.98 -12.06 -17.72
N LEU A 133 16.72 -11.81 -17.31
CA LEU A 133 16.40 -10.87 -16.23
C LEU A 133 16.99 -11.33 -14.90
N ARG A 134 16.90 -12.63 -14.58
CA ARG A 134 17.49 -13.17 -13.35
C ARG A 134 19.00 -12.95 -13.30
N LEU A 135 19.69 -13.17 -14.40
CA LEU A 135 21.13 -12.93 -14.51
C LEU A 135 21.47 -11.44 -14.41
N ALA A 136 20.68 -10.56 -15.02
CA ALA A 136 20.84 -9.12 -14.91
C ALA A 136 20.66 -8.62 -13.47
N ILE A 137 19.60 -9.06 -12.78
CA ILE A 137 19.34 -8.75 -11.37
C ILE A 137 20.50 -9.21 -10.49
N ALA A 138 21.00 -10.44 -10.68
CA ALA A 138 22.11 -10.99 -9.91
C ALA A 138 23.44 -10.26 -10.18
N ARG A 139 23.79 -10.03 -11.45
CA ARG A 139 25.00 -9.32 -11.84
C ARG A 139 25.08 -7.92 -11.23
N ASN A 140 23.95 -7.21 -11.20
CA ASN A 140 23.84 -5.85 -10.68
C ASN A 140 23.50 -5.79 -9.19
N ARG A 141 23.46 -6.94 -8.50
CA ARG A 141 23.19 -7.08 -7.03
C ARG A 141 21.86 -6.44 -6.61
N LEU A 142 20.82 -6.64 -7.41
CA LEU A 142 19.52 -6.03 -7.22
C LEU A 142 18.49 -6.98 -6.57
N GLU A 143 18.89 -8.19 -6.10
CA GLU A 143 18.02 -9.23 -5.57
C GLU A 143 17.18 -8.77 -4.35
N ARG A 144 17.68 -7.78 -3.61
CA ARG A 144 16.99 -7.23 -2.43
C ARG A 144 16.37 -5.87 -2.67
N ARG A 145 16.39 -5.37 -3.93
CA ARG A 145 15.89 -4.04 -4.30
C ARG A 145 14.42 -3.85 -3.90
N TRP A 146 13.61 -4.88 -4.06
CA TRP A 146 12.19 -4.91 -3.73
C TRP A 146 11.88 -4.56 -2.26
N ARG A 147 12.84 -4.66 -1.34
CA ARG A 147 12.61 -4.32 0.07
C ARG A 147 12.39 -2.84 0.31
N GLN A 148 12.93 -1.99 -0.53
CA GLN A 148 12.92 -0.54 -0.38
C GLN A 148 12.29 0.19 -1.57
N HIS A 149 12.22 -0.46 -2.72
CA HIS A 149 11.78 0.15 -3.97
C HIS A 149 10.84 -0.77 -4.73
N PRO A 150 9.80 -0.21 -5.40
CA PRO A 150 8.81 -1.01 -6.11
C PRO A 150 9.40 -1.75 -7.31
N VAL A 151 8.78 -2.90 -7.61
CA VAL A 151 9.08 -3.73 -8.78
C VAL A 151 7.84 -3.76 -9.65
N PHE A 152 7.92 -3.17 -10.82
CA PHE A 152 6.84 -3.17 -11.81
C PHE A 152 7.21 -4.07 -12.97
N ALA A 153 6.22 -4.75 -13.53
CA ALA A 153 6.42 -5.62 -14.68
C ALA A 153 5.44 -5.32 -15.80
N ARG A 154 5.93 -5.48 -17.03
CA ARG A 154 5.12 -5.50 -18.24
C ARG A 154 5.30 -6.84 -18.93
N THR A 155 4.21 -7.53 -19.24
CA THR A 155 4.21 -8.84 -19.88
C THR A 155 3.04 -8.99 -20.85
N ALA A 156 3.14 -9.95 -21.76
CA ALA A 156 2.04 -10.36 -22.62
C ALA A 156 0.97 -11.11 -21.80
N SER A 157 -0.23 -11.12 -22.32
CA SER A 157 -1.36 -11.88 -21.78
C SER A 157 -1.70 -13.02 -22.78
N PRO A 158 -2.00 -14.25 -22.30
CA PRO A 158 -2.03 -14.69 -20.90
C PRO A 158 -0.62 -14.92 -20.32
N LEU A 159 -0.50 -14.78 -18.98
CA LEU A 159 0.73 -15.09 -18.26
C LEU A 159 1.04 -16.58 -18.32
N THR A 160 2.27 -16.93 -18.68
CA THR A 160 2.77 -18.29 -18.47
C THR A 160 3.04 -18.53 -16.99
N GLU A 161 2.99 -19.81 -16.55
CA GLU A 161 3.28 -20.15 -15.15
C GLU A 161 4.71 -19.78 -14.74
N GLU A 162 5.69 -19.95 -15.65
CA GLU A 162 7.08 -19.53 -15.42
C GLU A 162 7.17 -18.03 -15.10
N VAL A 163 6.52 -17.19 -15.91
CA VAL A 163 6.50 -15.73 -15.71
C VAL A 163 5.79 -15.39 -14.41
N ARG A 164 4.66 -16.03 -14.10
CA ARG A 164 3.92 -15.83 -12.85
C ARG A 164 4.80 -16.10 -11.63
N GLN A 165 5.47 -17.25 -11.60
CA GLN A 165 6.36 -17.63 -10.50
C GLN A 165 7.57 -16.71 -10.40
N ALA A 166 8.12 -16.25 -11.52
CA ALA A 166 9.20 -15.29 -11.54
C ALA A 166 8.76 -13.94 -10.92
N LEU A 167 7.60 -13.42 -11.30
CA LEU A 167 7.06 -12.17 -10.76
C LEU A 167 6.78 -12.25 -9.25
N VAL A 168 6.25 -13.37 -8.76
CA VAL A 168 6.08 -13.61 -7.31
C VAL A 168 7.45 -13.60 -6.61
N ARG A 169 8.43 -14.31 -7.15
CA ARG A 169 9.79 -14.39 -6.60
C ARG A 169 10.53 -13.06 -6.60
N TRP A 170 10.25 -12.20 -7.57
CA TRP A 170 10.81 -10.84 -7.66
C TRP A 170 9.99 -9.81 -6.90
N HIS A 171 9.00 -10.24 -6.14
CA HIS A 171 8.15 -9.35 -5.31
C HIS A 171 7.48 -8.24 -6.13
N CYS A 172 6.83 -8.62 -7.23
CA CYS A 172 6.17 -7.69 -8.13
C CYS A 172 5.12 -6.85 -7.39
N THR A 173 5.25 -5.54 -7.48
CA THR A 173 4.34 -4.57 -6.87
C THR A 173 3.14 -4.29 -7.77
N ALA A 174 3.37 -4.19 -9.07
CA ALA A 174 2.31 -3.97 -10.06
C ALA A 174 2.70 -4.57 -11.41
N CYS A 175 1.70 -5.00 -12.19
CA CYS A 175 1.86 -5.55 -13.52
C CYS A 175 0.74 -5.02 -14.44
N ASN A 176 1.01 -4.86 -15.73
CA ASN A 176 -0.01 -4.49 -16.70
C ASN A 176 -1.10 -5.57 -16.91
N VAL A 177 -0.87 -6.77 -16.40
CA VAL A 177 -1.84 -7.88 -16.42
C VAL A 177 -2.39 -8.11 -15.01
N PRO A 178 -3.71 -8.27 -14.82
CA PRO A 178 -4.32 -8.54 -13.53
C PRO A 178 -3.72 -9.77 -12.84
N GLY A 179 -3.53 -9.67 -11.52
CA GLY A 179 -2.97 -10.75 -10.70
C GLY A 179 -2.88 -10.34 -9.23
N PRO A 180 -2.36 -11.22 -8.38
CA PRO A 180 -2.23 -10.98 -6.93
C PRO A 180 -1.00 -10.11 -6.59
N TRP A 181 -0.76 -9.07 -7.38
CA TRP A 181 0.42 -8.22 -7.24
C TRP A 181 0.26 -7.21 -6.10
N GLY A 182 1.39 -6.75 -5.59
CA GLY A 182 1.44 -5.70 -4.57
C GLY A 182 1.13 -6.18 -3.16
N PRO A 183 0.95 -5.25 -2.21
CA PRO A 183 0.60 -5.55 -0.84
C PRO A 183 -0.86 -5.97 -0.73
N GLN A 184 -1.13 -6.98 0.11
CA GLN A 184 -2.47 -7.44 0.47
C GLN A 184 -2.56 -7.51 1.98
N MET A 185 -2.91 -6.39 2.59
CA MET A 185 -2.96 -6.25 4.04
C MET A 185 -4.24 -6.83 4.62
N ALA A 186 -4.12 -7.57 5.71
CA ALA A 186 -5.25 -8.08 6.50
C ALA A 186 -4.99 -7.85 7.99
N LEU A 187 -5.99 -7.41 8.73
CA LEU A 187 -5.99 -7.44 10.19
C LEU A 187 -6.42 -8.84 10.61
N ARG A 188 -5.49 -9.62 11.16
CA ARG A 188 -5.75 -11.00 11.58
C ARG A 188 -6.34 -11.09 12.96
N ARG A 189 -5.86 -10.27 13.88
CA ARG A 189 -6.32 -10.24 15.26
C ARG A 189 -6.26 -8.83 15.82
N LEU A 190 -7.30 -8.44 16.53
CA LEU A 190 -7.34 -7.28 17.40
C LEU A 190 -7.61 -7.72 18.83
N MET A 191 -6.74 -7.35 19.75
CA MET A 191 -6.91 -7.59 21.18
C MET A 191 -7.08 -6.25 21.91
N PHE A 192 -8.01 -6.21 22.85
CA PHE A 192 -8.30 -5.04 23.67
C PHE A 192 -9.06 -5.45 24.94
N PRO A 193 -9.14 -4.58 25.97
CA PRO A 193 -9.93 -4.85 27.15
C PRO A 193 -11.42 -5.05 26.80
N ARG A 194 -12.08 -6.02 27.42
CA ARG A 194 -13.49 -6.33 27.16
C ARG A 194 -14.40 -5.14 27.44
N ASP A 195 -14.18 -4.48 28.57
CA ASP A 195 -14.92 -3.30 28.99
C ASP A 195 -14.01 -2.09 28.86
N LEU A 196 -14.46 -1.09 28.12
CA LEU A 196 -13.72 0.13 27.83
C LEU A 196 -14.36 1.32 28.55
N THR A 197 -13.53 2.16 29.15
CA THR A 197 -13.99 3.37 29.84
C THR A 197 -14.04 4.56 28.87
N ALA A 198 -15.19 5.21 28.75
CA ALA A 198 -15.37 6.40 27.91
C ALA A 198 -14.41 7.52 28.31
N GLY A 199 -13.84 8.22 27.34
CA GLY A 199 -12.87 9.30 27.56
C GLY A 199 -11.50 8.87 28.07
N ALA A 200 -11.28 7.59 28.42
CA ALA A 200 -10.02 7.10 28.93
C ALA A 200 -9.10 6.58 27.84
N GLU A 201 -7.82 6.39 28.18
CA GLU A 201 -6.86 5.68 27.34
C GLU A 201 -6.97 4.18 27.56
N ALA A 202 -6.96 3.40 26.50
CA ALA A 202 -6.97 1.95 26.54
C ALA A 202 -5.89 1.35 25.63
N PRO A 203 -5.23 0.26 26.07
CA PRO A 203 -4.25 -0.43 25.25
C PRO A 203 -4.93 -1.35 24.24
N PHE A 204 -4.43 -1.33 23.01
CA PHE A 204 -4.84 -2.24 21.93
C PHE A 204 -3.63 -3.02 21.45
N ARG A 205 -3.86 -4.18 20.86
CA ARG A 205 -2.85 -4.96 20.18
C ARG A 205 -3.40 -5.46 18.87
N MET A 206 -2.76 -5.10 17.75
CA MET A 206 -3.17 -5.48 16.41
C MET A 206 -2.11 -6.40 15.80
N TRP A 207 -2.56 -7.51 15.22
CA TRP A 207 -1.73 -8.36 14.39
C TRP A 207 -2.17 -8.20 12.93
N TRP A 208 -1.29 -7.63 12.14
CA TRP A 208 -1.44 -7.43 10.71
C TRP A 208 -0.62 -8.45 9.93
N GLN A 209 -1.11 -8.86 8.78
CA GLN A 209 -0.40 -9.71 7.85
C GLN A 209 -0.46 -9.15 6.45
N ASN A 210 0.70 -9.13 5.77
CA ASN A 210 0.76 -8.85 4.35
C ASN A 210 0.83 -10.17 3.59
N LEU A 211 -0.26 -10.52 2.92
CA LEU A 211 -0.45 -11.75 2.12
C LEU A 211 -0.01 -11.56 0.66
N GLY A 212 0.38 -10.35 0.29
CA GLY A 212 0.70 -10.00 -1.09
C GLY A 212 2.10 -10.40 -1.52
N THR A 213 2.47 -9.97 -2.71
CA THR A 213 3.78 -10.26 -3.32
C THR A 213 4.84 -9.22 -2.94
N ALA A 214 4.44 -8.01 -2.55
CA ALA A 214 5.35 -6.91 -2.25
C ALA A 214 4.97 -6.17 -0.96
N PRO A 215 5.93 -5.49 -0.30
CA PRO A 215 5.62 -4.58 0.80
C PRO A 215 4.89 -3.33 0.29
N LEU A 216 4.33 -2.57 1.24
CA LEU A 216 3.87 -1.21 1.01
C LEU A 216 5.04 -0.26 1.30
N TYR A 217 5.42 0.57 0.34
CA TYR A 217 6.59 1.44 0.45
C TYR A 217 6.22 2.79 1.06
N GLY A 218 6.28 2.87 2.36
CA GLY A 218 6.01 4.08 3.12
C GLY A 218 5.22 3.83 4.40
N PRO A 219 4.97 4.88 5.19
CA PRO A 219 4.23 4.76 6.43
C PRO A 219 2.75 4.50 6.17
N ALA A 220 2.19 3.53 6.87
CA ALA A 220 0.77 3.29 6.94
C ALA A 220 0.28 3.44 8.39
N ASN A 221 -0.96 3.87 8.56
CA ASN A 221 -1.59 3.99 9.86
C ASN A 221 -2.89 3.21 9.89
N ALA A 222 -3.09 2.41 10.93
CA ALA A 222 -4.40 1.87 11.21
C ALA A 222 -5.31 2.98 11.73
N LEU A 223 -6.60 2.89 11.42
CA LEU A 223 -7.63 3.76 11.93
C LEU A 223 -8.69 2.88 12.60
N LEU A 224 -9.10 3.21 13.81
CA LEU A 224 -10.19 2.55 14.51
C LEU A 224 -11.31 3.54 14.78
N PHE A 225 -12.53 3.08 14.65
CA PHE A 225 -13.73 3.86 14.90
C PHE A 225 -14.74 3.04 15.73
N LEU A 226 -15.44 3.72 16.61
CA LEU A 226 -16.70 3.22 17.16
C LEU A 226 -17.85 3.72 16.29
N GLU A 227 -18.83 2.87 16.03
CA GLU A 227 -20.02 3.24 15.25
C GLU A 227 -21.28 2.92 16.03
N LYS A 228 -22.22 3.85 16.06
CA LYS A 228 -23.57 3.67 16.57
C LYS A 228 -24.55 4.53 15.81
N ASN A 229 -25.61 3.91 15.29
CA ASN A 229 -26.67 4.59 14.54
C ASN A 229 -26.14 5.40 13.33
N GLY A 230 -25.16 4.85 12.57
CA GLY A 230 -24.56 5.49 11.40
C GLY A 230 -23.59 6.63 11.72
N ARG A 231 -23.23 6.86 12.99
CA ARG A 231 -22.24 7.86 13.40
C ARG A 231 -20.94 7.22 13.76
N LEU A 232 -19.85 7.79 13.23
CA LEU A 232 -18.48 7.34 13.48
C LEU A 232 -17.79 8.21 14.51
N PHE A 233 -17.10 7.58 15.45
CA PHE A 233 -16.35 8.20 16.52
C PHE A 233 -14.92 7.65 16.50
N PRO A 234 -13.91 8.43 16.06
CA PRO A 234 -12.55 7.93 15.97
C PRO A 234 -11.95 7.67 17.34
N LEU A 235 -11.18 6.60 17.45
CA LEU A 235 -10.21 6.43 18.52
C LEU A 235 -8.98 7.26 18.14
N THR A 236 -8.46 8.03 19.11
CA THR A 236 -7.30 8.90 18.85
C THR A 236 -6.03 8.30 19.42
N GLY A 237 -4.96 8.38 18.64
CA GLY A 237 -3.64 7.84 19.00
C GLY A 237 -2.84 7.55 17.75
N ASN A 238 -1.57 7.19 17.95
CA ASN A 238 -0.68 6.82 16.85
C ASN A 238 -0.73 5.30 16.65
N MET A 239 -1.12 4.86 15.46
CA MET A 239 -1.29 3.45 15.10
C MET A 239 -0.45 3.08 13.85
N PRO A 240 0.88 3.26 13.89
CA PRO A 240 1.71 2.93 12.74
C PRO A 240 1.68 1.43 12.47
N VAL A 241 1.56 1.06 11.20
CA VAL A 241 1.61 -0.32 10.73
C VAL A 241 2.79 -0.47 9.79
N GLU A 242 3.74 -1.33 10.16
CA GLU A 242 4.82 -1.74 9.27
C GLU A 242 4.28 -2.75 8.27
N CYS A 243 4.32 -2.40 6.99
CA CYS A 243 3.71 -3.21 5.92
C CYS A 243 4.74 -4.05 5.17
N HIS A 244 5.65 -4.70 5.90
CA HIS A 244 6.56 -5.71 5.34
C HIS A 244 5.79 -6.93 4.84
N LEU A 245 6.46 -7.82 4.10
CA LEU A 245 5.90 -9.14 3.83
C LEU A 245 5.82 -9.98 5.10
N GLY A 246 4.72 -10.71 5.26
CA GLY A 246 4.46 -11.51 6.45
C GLY A 246 3.78 -10.71 7.56
N ASP A 247 4.15 -11.01 8.79
CA ASP A 247 3.44 -10.57 9.99
C ASP A 247 4.06 -9.34 10.64
N THR A 248 3.21 -8.46 11.14
CA THR A 248 3.61 -7.32 11.98
C THR A 248 2.61 -7.11 13.12
N THR A 249 3.10 -6.64 14.24
CA THR A 249 2.26 -6.36 15.42
C THR A 249 2.49 -4.92 15.87
N CYS A 250 1.42 -4.17 16.09
CA CYS A 250 1.47 -2.87 16.74
C CYS A 250 0.65 -2.89 18.05
N ASN A 251 1.12 -2.13 19.03
CA ASN A 251 0.53 -2.08 20.37
C ASN A 251 0.25 -0.61 20.76
N PRO A 252 -0.77 0.03 20.15
CA PRO A 252 -1.08 1.41 20.45
C PRO A 252 -1.79 1.56 21.78
N LEU A 253 -1.57 2.71 22.43
CA LEU A 253 -2.41 3.25 23.47
C LEU A 253 -3.36 4.29 22.83
N LEU A 254 -4.67 4.08 22.94
CA LEU A 254 -5.66 4.89 22.23
C LEU A 254 -6.59 5.58 23.21
N THR A 255 -6.88 6.83 22.98
CA THR A 255 -7.89 7.58 23.71
C THR A 255 -9.28 7.28 23.11
N LEU A 256 -10.18 6.83 23.94
CA LEU A 256 -11.57 6.58 23.60
C LEU A 256 -12.37 7.88 23.57
N PRO A 257 -13.34 8.02 22.69
CA PRO A 257 -14.23 9.18 22.70
C PRO A 257 -15.15 9.16 23.94
N GLU A 258 -15.51 10.35 24.41
CA GLU A 258 -16.50 10.51 25.49
C GLU A 258 -17.91 10.26 24.93
N LEU A 259 -18.46 9.08 25.19
CA LEU A 259 -19.72 8.61 24.62
C LEU A 259 -20.62 7.99 25.71
N PRO A 260 -21.94 7.96 25.52
CA PRO A 260 -22.84 7.27 26.40
C PRO A 260 -22.55 5.77 26.55
N ASP A 261 -22.91 5.20 27.69
CA ASP A 261 -22.82 3.76 27.95
C ASP A 261 -23.55 2.95 26.86
N GLY A 262 -22.99 1.81 26.52
CA GLY A 262 -23.61 0.85 25.61
C GLY A 262 -22.69 0.16 24.67
N GLU A 263 -23.28 -0.62 23.77
CA GLU A 263 -22.59 -1.35 22.72
C GLU A 263 -22.35 -0.47 21.48
N TYR A 264 -21.17 -0.61 20.90
CA TYR A 264 -20.73 0.07 19.70
C TYR A 264 -20.09 -0.94 18.75
N ALA A 265 -20.38 -0.81 17.45
CA ALA A 265 -19.62 -1.55 16.44
C ALA A 265 -18.19 -1.00 16.37
N LEU A 266 -17.23 -1.90 16.22
CA LEU A 266 -15.82 -1.55 16.07
C LEU A 266 -15.42 -1.70 14.60
N LEU A 267 -14.98 -0.62 14.00
CA LEU A 267 -14.57 -0.56 12.60
C LEU A 267 -13.09 -0.26 12.48
N CYS A 268 -12.46 -0.82 11.45
CA CYS A 268 -11.06 -0.64 11.14
C CYS A 268 -10.85 -0.20 9.68
N ALA A 269 -9.84 0.62 9.46
CA ALA A 269 -9.28 0.91 8.14
C ALA A 269 -7.76 0.96 8.22
N LEU A 270 -7.09 0.88 7.08
CA LEU A 270 -5.66 1.14 6.93
C LEU A 270 -5.49 2.32 5.97
N GLU A 271 -4.78 3.34 6.41
CA GLU A 271 -4.47 4.52 5.61
C GLU A 271 -3.03 4.48 5.13
N PHE A 272 -2.83 4.81 3.86
CA PHE A 272 -1.51 4.98 3.25
C PHE A 272 -1.52 6.18 2.30
N GLY A 273 -0.58 7.09 2.47
CA GLY A 273 -0.48 8.31 1.64
C GLY A 273 -1.76 9.15 1.64
N GLY A 274 -2.46 9.24 2.77
CA GLY A 274 -3.70 9.97 2.91
C GLY A 274 -4.92 9.28 2.27
N LYS A 275 -4.83 7.98 1.94
CA LYS A 275 -5.88 7.20 1.29
C LYS A 275 -6.16 5.93 2.08
N ARG A 276 -7.42 5.51 2.14
CA ARG A 276 -7.76 4.19 2.66
C ARG A 276 -7.41 3.10 1.67
N LEU A 277 -6.77 2.05 2.17
CA LEU A 277 -6.45 0.87 1.40
C LEU A 277 -7.56 -0.18 1.54
N PRO A 278 -7.94 -0.85 0.46
CA PRO A 278 -8.73 -2.06 0.57
C PRO A 278 -7.92 -3.14 1.30
N LEU A 279 -8.56 -3.82 2.25
CA LEU A 279 -7.96 -4.91 3.02
C LEU A 279 -8.40 -6.27 2.44
N SER A 280 -7.50 -7.24 2.52
CA SER A 280 -7.77 -8.63 2.11
C SER A 280 -8.47 -9.40 3.23
N MET A 281 -9.66 -8.96 3.63
CA MET A 281 -10.48 -9.56 4.67
C MET A 281 -11.88 -9.89 4.16
N LYS A 282 -12.49 -10.96 4.67
CA LYS A 282 -13.82 -11.45 4.28
C LYS A 282 -14.94 -10.91 5.20
N VAL A 283 -14.78 -9.70 5.71
CA VAL A 283 -15.76 -9.07 6.60
C VAL A 283 -16.51 -7.96 5.87
N PRO A 284 -17.73 -7.61 6.31
CA PRO A 284 -18.45 -6.47 5.74
C PRO A 284 -17.60 -5.21 5.76
N ASN A 285 -17.56 -4.52 4.63
CA ASN A 285 -16.88 -3.23 4.53
C ASN A 285 -17.78 -2.21 3.84
N ARG A 286 -17.53 -0.94 4.17
CA ARG A 286 -18.18 0.21 3.57
C ARG A 286 -17.11 1.27 3.35
N ASP A 287 -16.78 1.57 2.11
CA ASP A 287 -15.78 2.57 1.72
C ASP A 287 -14.42 2.41 2.43
N GLY A 288 -13.93 1.17 2.51
CA GLY A 288 -12.67 0.83 3.17
C GLY A 288 -12.73 0.85 4.72
N LEU A 289 -13.92 0.92 5.32
CA LEU A 289 -14.17 0.66 6.73
C LEU A 289 -14.65 -0.79 6.90
N TYR A 290 -13.93 -1.56 7.66
CA TYR A 290 -14.18 -2.98 7.88
C TYR A 290 -14.75 -3.21 9.27
N SER A 291 -15.91 -3.87 9.38
CA SER A 291 -16.52 -4.23 10.66
C SER A 291 -15.77 -5.40 11.27
N ILE A 292 -15.10 -5.19 12.40
CA ILE A 292 -14.22 -6.18 13.02
C ILE A 292 -14.71 -6.70 14.35
N GLY A 293 -15.84 -6.20 14.86
CA GLY A 293 -16.43 -6.67 16.11
C GLY A 293 -17.30 -5.62 16.77
N ALA A 294 -17.52 -5.80 18.08
CA ALA A 294 -18.23 -4.86 18.93
C ALA A 294 -17.49 -4.66 20.25
N VAL A 295 -17.72 -3.52 20.88
CA VAL A 295 -17.17 -3.16 22.18
C VAL A 295 -18.27 -2.63 23.10
N HIS A 296 -18.16 -2.94 24.37
CA HIS A 296 -18.94 -2.29 25.42
C HIS A 296 -18.19 -1.08 25.97
N LEU A 297 -18.85 0.06 26.04
CA LEU A 297 -18.31 1.31 26.59
C LEU A 297 -19.14 1.73 27.81
N ASP A 298 -18.49 2.09 28.91
CA ASP A 298 -19.11 2.66 30.09
C ASP A 298 -18.21 3.75 30.71
N HIS A 299 -18.63 4.34 31.83
CA HIS A 299 -17.88 5.37 32.55
C HIS A 299 -17.23 4.86 33.85
N ILE A 300 -17.12 3.53 34.03
CA ILE A 300 -16.53 2.93 35.23
C ILE A 300 -15.01 2.82 35.03
N PRO A 301 -14.18 3.55 35.78
CA PRO A 301 -12.74 3.40 35.70
C PRO A 301 -12.27 2.00 36.10
N ARG A 302 -11.48 1.35 35.29
CA ARG A 302 -10.94 0.00 35.55
C ARG A 302 -9.45 -0.09 35.18
N PRO A 303 -8.67 -0.89 35.91
CA PRO A 303 -7.34 -1.26 35.44
C PRO A 303 -7.47 -2.27 34.31
N TYR A 304 -6.73 -2.05 33.22
CA TYR A 304 -6.74 -2.96 32.07
C TYR A 304 -5.76 -4.13 32.26
N LEU A 305 -6.17 -5.10 33.09
CA LEU A 305 -5.38 -6.32 33.31
C LEU A 305 -5.51 -7.26 32.11
N ARG A 306 -4.41 -7.97 31.75
CA ARG A 306 -4.39 -8.91 30.61
C ARG A 306 -5.48 -9.98 30.67
N THR A 307 -5.85 -10.43 31.84
CA THR A 307 -6.93 -11.41 32.04
C THR A 307 -8.30 -10.90 31.66
N MET A 308 -8.46 -9.59 31.47
CA MET A 308 -9.69 -8.93 31.07
C MET A 308 -9.74 -8.58 29.58
N TRP A 309 -8.74 -8.99 28.83
CA TRP A 309 -8.68 -8.74 27.39
C TRP A 309 -9.50 -9.76 26.61
N GLN A 310 -10.08 -9.29 25.52
CA GLN A 310 -10.71 -10.12 24.49
C GLN A 310 -9.95 -10.04 23.20
N ALA A 311 -10.12 -11.05 22.33
CA ALA A 311 -9.57 -11.09 21.00
C ALA A 311 -10.69 -11.14 19.97
N GLN A 312 -10.59 -10.31 18.95
CA GLN A 312 -11.45 -10.34 17.76
C GLN A 312 -10.62 -10.82 16.56
N TYR A 313 -11.13 -11.80 15.86
CA TYR A 313 -10.54 -12.36 14.66
C TYR A 313 -11.42 -11.95 13.47
N ALA A 314 -11.02 -10.89 12.79
CA ALA A 314 -11.88 -10.20 11.83
C ALA A 314 -12.42 -11.09 10.71
N ASP A 315 -11.65 -12.05 10.21
CA ASP A 315 -12.03 -12.93 9.10
C ASP A 315 -12.05 -14.43 9.46
N GLY A 316 -12.11 -14.72 10.76
CA GLY A 316 -12.18 -16.10 11.25
C GLY A 316 -10.87 -16.87 11.11
N TYR A 317 -9.73 -16.18 10.94
CA TYR A 317 -8.42 -16.82 10.91
C TYR A 317 -7.87 -17.00 12.32
N TYR A 318 -7.47 -18.22 12.64
CA TYR A 318 -6.90 -18.60 13.94
C TYR A 318 -5.53 -19.23 13.72
N PRO A 319 -4.44 -18.66 14.26
CA PRO A 319 -3.15 -19.33 14.23
C PRO A 319 -3.16 -20.53 15.18
N LEU A 320 -2.60 -21.63 14.72
CA LEU A 320 -2.56 -22.91 15.50
C LEU A 320 -1.85 -22.75 16.84
N GLU A 321 -0.93 -21.78 16.94
CA GLU A 321 -0.17 -21.50 18.16
C GLU A 321 -0.89 -20.57 19.15
N ASP A 322 -2.07 -20.06 18.81
CA ASP A 322 -2.84 -19.22 19.70
C ASP A 322 -3.71 -20.09 20.61
N PRO A 323 -3.42 -20.17 21.92
CA PRO A 323 -4.18 -21.03 22.83
C PRO A 323 -5.64 -20.55 23.03
N ALA A 324 -5.96 -19.32 22.60
CA ALA A 324 -7.33 -18.78 22.60
C ALA A 324 -8.05 -19.02 21.27
N ALA A 325 -7.37 -19.58 20.25
CA ALA A 325 -7.99 -19.89 18.98
C ALA A 325 -9.03 -21.01 19.17
N PRO A 326 -10.24 -20.87 18.58
CA PRO A 326 -11.19 -21.97 18.55
C PRO A 326 -10.61 -23.16 17.75
N GLU A 327 -11.03 -24.37 18.11
CA GLU A 327 -10.70 -25.55 17.34
C GLU A 327 -11.19 -25.41 15.89
N GLU A 328 -10.46 -26.01 14.93
CA GLU A 328 -10.83 -25.97 13.51
C GLU A 328 -12.27 -26.42 13.32
N GLY A 329 -13.11 -25.55 12.73
CA GLY A 329 -14.51 -25.83 12.47
C GLY A 329 -15.48 -25.21 13.47
N GLY A 330 -15.02 -24.56 14.51
CA GLY A 330 -15.87 -23.78 15.42
C GLY A 330 -16.29 -22.45 14.78
N THR A 331 -17.53 -22.35 14.34
CA THR A 331 -18.18 -21.07 14.10
C THR A 331 -18.44 -20.40 15.45
N LEU A 332 -17.88 -19.22 15.67
CA LEU A 332 -18.33 -18.31 16.73
C LEU A 332 -19.70 -17.76 16.39
#